data_832ffe9d6e2dedf61b3c91dc6d0d95a1
#
_entry.id   832ffe9d6e2dedf61b3c91dc6d0d95a1
#
_cell.length_a   1.000
_cell.length_b   1.000
_cell.length_c   1.000
_cell.angle_alpha   90.00
_cell.angle_beta   90.00
_cell.angle_gamma   90.00
#
_symmetry.space_group_name_H-M   'P 1'
#
loop_
_entity.id
_entity.type
_entity.pdbx_description
1 polymer ?
#
loop_
_entity_poly.entity_id
_entity_poly.type
_entity_poly.pdbx_seq_one_letter_code
_entity_poly.pdbx_strand_id
1 'polypeptide(L)'
;MVRILLQKSTENKAEKMAQITEKVDVCVIGAGHAGCEAALACARMGLETVIFTVSIESIALMPCNPNIGGSSKGHLVRELDALGGEMGKNIDKTFIQSKMLNKSKGPAVHSLRAQADKMNYSMEMRKTCLLYTSPSPRD
;
A
#
# COMPACT_ATOMS: atom_id res chain seq x y z
N MET A 1 5.49 9.16 11.10
CA MET A 1 5.91 7.77 11.38
C MET A 1 4.71 6.85 11.22
N VAL A 2 4.84 5.71 10.55
CA VAL A 2 3.75 4.72 10.41
C VAL A 2 4.00 3.58 11.40
N ARG A 3 2.99 3.20 12.18
CA ARG A 3 3.02 1.98 13.00
C ARG A 3 2.05 0.95 12.43
N ILE A 4 2.46 -0.30 12.37
CA ILE A 4 1.64 -1.41 11.91
C ILE A 4 1.19 -2.20 13.13
N LEU A 5 -0.11 -2.27 13.37
CA LEU A 5 -0.69 -3.09 14.42
C LEU A 5 -1.41 -4.29 13.81
N LEU A 6 -1.08 -5.46 14.31
CA LEU A 6 -1.71 -6.72 13.94
C LEU A 6 -2.91 -6.98 14.82
N GLN A 7 -4.03 -7.41 14.21
CA GLN A 7 -5.15 -7.93 14.95
C GLN A 7 -4.75 -9.30 15.53
N LYS A 8 -4.57 -9.39 16.85
CA LYS A 8 -4.40 -10.68 17.51
C LYS A 8 -5.70 -11.47 17.41
N SER A 9 -5.61 -12.69 16.91
CA SER A 9 -6.69 -13.68 16.98
C SER A 9 -7.06 -13.89 18.45
N THR A 10 -8.35 -13.75 18.76
CA THR A 10 -8.90 -13.97 20.10
C THR A 10 -8.92 -15.45 20.39
N GLU A 11 -7.87 -15.96 21.02
CA GLU A 11 -7.96 -17.20 21.80
C GLU A 11 -8.13 -16.85 23.28
N ASN A 12 -9.33 -17.17 23.78
CA ASN A 12 -9.73 -17.40 25.18
C ASN A 12 -8.85 -16.84 26.30
N LYS A 13 -9.33 -15.80 26.98
CA LYS A 13 -9.68 -15.80 28.41
C LYS A 13 -9.97 -14.37 28.85
N ALA A 14 -10.95 -14.24 29.74
CA ALA A 14 -11.28 -13.01 30.48
C ALA A 14 -10.07 -12.53 31.33
N GLU A 15 -8.99 -12.18 30.70
CA GLU A 15 -7.91 -11.41 31.28
C GLU A 15 -8.27 -9.92 31.07
N LYS A 16 -8.25 -9.19 32.18
CA LYS A 16 -8.36 -7.73 32.25
C LYS A 16 -7.70 -7.13 31.02
N MET A 17 -8.50 -6.71 30.04
CA MET A 17 -7.99 -5.98 28.88
C MET A 17 -7.37 -4.71 29.42
N ALA A 18 -6.04 -4.69 29.52
CA ALA A 18 -5.33 -3.45 29.67
C ALA A 18 -5.63 -2.62 28.43
N GLN A 19 -6.46 -1.61 28.57
CA GLN A 19 -6.81 -0.69 27.51
C GLN A 19 -5.58 0.16 27.26
N ILE A 20 -4.82 -0.18 26.21
CA ILE A 20 -3.70 0.62 25.75
C ILE A 20 -4.31 1.79 24.97
N THR A 21 -4.24 2.97 25.55
CA THR A 21 -4.65 4.20 24.89
C THR A 21 -3.42 4.87 24.33
N GLU A 22 -3.29 4.88 23.02
CA GLU A 22 -2.27 5.65 22.31
C GLU A 22 -2.94 6.83 21.59
N LYS A 23 -2.28 7.98 21.60
CA LYS A 23 -2.72 9.15 20.87
C LYS A 23 -1.92 9.23 19.58
N VAL A 24 -2.61 9.23 18.47
CA VAL A 24 -2.03 9.33 17.11
C VAL A 24 -2.82 10.36 16.30
N ASP A 25 -2.20 10.94 15.28
CA ASP A 25 -2.87 11.90 14.41
C ASP A 25 -3.84 11.23 13.46
N VAL A 26 -3.45 10.09 12.89
CA VAL A 26 -4.24 9.36 11.89
C VAL A 26 -4.23 7.87 12.16
N CYS A 27 -5.41 7.27 12.09
CA CYS A 27 -5.61 5.84 12.18
C CYS A 27 -6.16 5.30 10.85
N VAL A 28 -5.45 4.38 10.21
CA VAL A 28 -5.85 3.73 8.96
C VAL A 28 -6.25 2.29 9.23
N ILE A 29 -7.45 1.90 8.84
CA ILE A 29 -7.97 0.54 9.02
C ILE A 29 -7.91 -0.20 7.69
N GLY A 30 -7.05 -1.21 7.62
CA GLY A 30 -6.79 -2.02 6.43
C GLY A 30 -5.54 -1.59 5.67
N ALA A 31 -4.63 -2.53 5.45
CA ALA A 31 -3.37 -2.34 4.71
C ALA A 31 -3.45 -2.85 3.27
N GLY A 32 -4.59 -2.70 2.61
CA GLY A 32 -4.70 -2.83 1.16
C GLY A 32 -4.02 -1.65 0.44
N HIS A 33 -4.10 -1.60 -0.89
CA HIS A 33 -3.46 -0.52 -1.67
C HIS A 33 -3.86 0.88 -1.19
N ALA A 34 -5.15 1.14 -1.01
CA ALA A 34 -5.64 2.43 -0.54
C ALA A 34 -5.14 2.78 0.87
N GLY A 35 -5.12 1.80 1.77
CA GLY A 35 -4.62 2.01 3.13
C GLY A 35 -3.13 2.30 3.18
N CYS A 36 -2.33 1.59 2.38
CA CYS A 36 -0.90 1.86 2.25
C CYS A 36 -0.64 3.27 1.72
N GLU A 37 -1.34 3.68 0.66
CA GLU A 37 -1.21 5.02 0.08
C GLU A 37 -1.60 6.12 1.08
N ALA A 38 -2.73 5.94 1.78
CA ALA A 38 -3.17 6.89 2.80
C ALA A 38 -2.16 7.02 3.94
N ALA A 39 -1.69 5.90 4.48
CA ALA A 39 -0.73 5.89 5.57
C ALA A 39 0.62 6.51 5.17
N LEU A 40 1.12 6.19 3.98
CA LEU A 40 2.37 6.74 3.46
C LEU A 40 2.26 8.24 3.17
N ALA A 41 1.12 8.70 2.65
CA ALA A 41 0.86 10.11 2.43
C ALA A 41 0.86 10.88 3.76
N CYS A 42 0.15 10.39 4.77
CA CYS A 42 0.14 10.98 6.11
C CYS A 42 1.54 11.02 6.74
N ALA A 43 2.29 9.92 6.62
CA ALA A 43 3.66 9.86 7.14
C ALA A 43 4.60 10.85 6.46
N ARG A 44 4.46 11.05 5.14
CA ARG A 44 5.24 12.06 4.38
C ARG A 44 4.90 13.49 4.78
N MET A 45 3.67 13.73 5.22
CA MET A 45 3.26 15.02 5.81
C MET A 45 3.73 15.21 7.26
N GLY A 46 4.43 14.24 7.85
CA GLY A 46 4.96 14.30 9.20
C GLY A 46 3.97 13.90 10.29
N LEU A 47 2.81 13.34 9.92
CA LEU A 47 1.78 12.93 10.87
C LEU A 47 2.14 11.58 11.51
N GLU A 48 1.85 11.44 12.81
CA GLU A 48 1.95 10.17 13.49
C GLU A 48 0.79 9.26 13.07
N THR A 49 1.09 8.21 12.31
CA THR A 49 0.09 7.39 11.64
C THR A 49 0.18 5.94 12.08
N VAL A 50 -0.97 5.35 12.40
CA VAL A 50 -1.10 3.92 12.69
C VAL A 50 -1.93 3.24 11.62
N ILE A 51 -1.46 2.07 11.14
CA ILE A 51 -2.20 1.22 10.22
C ILE A 51 -2.52 -0.12 10.88
N PHE A 52 -3.80 -0.47 10.90
CA PHE A 52 -4.27 -1.76 11.38
C PHE A 52 -4.40 -2.75 10.22
N THR A 53 -3.88 -3.95 10.38
CA THR A 53 -4.01 -5.02 9.39
C THR A 53 -4.20 -6.38 10.07
N VAL A 54 -4.80 -7.32 9.35
CA VAL A 54 -4.99 -8.70 9.81
C VAL A 54 -3.66 -9.44 9.91
N SER A 55 -2.81 -9.26 8.90
CA SER A 55 -1.45 -9.82 8.91
C SER A 55 -0.50 -8.93 8.11
N ILE A 56 0.80 -9.03 8.39
CA ILE A 56 1.84 -8.31 7.63
C ILE A 56 1.89 -8.82 6.19
N GLU A 57 1.63 -10.11 5.98
CA GLU A 57 1.64 -10.74 4.67
C GLU A 57 0.51 -10.22 3.76
N SER A 58 -0.55 -9.69 4.35
CA SER A 58 -1.69 -9.14 3.60
C SER A 58 -1.50 -7.71 3.11
N ILE A 59 -0.38 -7.06 3.46
CA ILE A 59 -0.08 -5.70 3.02
C ILE A 59 0.04 -5.65 1.50
N ALA A 60 -0.75 -4.77 0.87
CA ALA A 60 -0.81 -4.56 -0.59
C ALA A 60 -0.99 -5.86 -1.40
N LEU A 61 -1.74 -6.82 -0.84
CA LEU A 61 -1.99 -8.09 -1.50
C LEU A 61 -2.79 -7.88 -2.79
N MET A 62 -2.40 -8.61 -3.83
CA MET A 62 -3.10 -8.66 -5.12
C MET A 62 -3.91 -9.97 -5.25
N PRO A 63 -5.14 -10.06 -4.71
CA PRO A 63 -5.89 -11.32 -4.65
C PRO A 63 -6.37 -11.79 -6.03
N CYS A 64 -6.65 -10.85 -6.93
CA CYS A 64 -7.13 -11.13 -8.28
C CYS A 64 -5.98 -11.16 -9.29
N ASN A 65 -6.13 -10.44 -10.40
CA ASN A 65 -5.09 -10.30 -11.42
C ASN A 65 -4.00 -9.34 -10.96
N PRO A 66 -2.73 -9.72 -11.07
CA PRO A 66 -1.61 -8.88 -10.65
C PRO A 66 -1.31 -7.80 -11.70
N ASN A 67 -2.28 -6.98 -12.03
CA ASN A 67 -2.15 -5.93 -13.04
C ASN A 67 -2.42 -4.56 -12.44
N ILE A 68 -1.53 -3.63 -12.70
CA ILE A 68 -1.68 -2.20 -12.40
C ILE A 68 -1.89 -1.45 -13.73
N GLY A 69 -2.84 -0.52 -13.73
CA GLY A 69 -3.21 0.23 -14.93
C GLY A 69 -4.31 -0.42 -15.75
N GLY A 70 -4.33 -0.13 -17.05
CA GLY A 70 -5.39 -0.54 -17.98
C GLY A 70 -6.44 0.53 -18.20
N SER A 71 -7.46 0.23 -19.02
CA SER A 71 -8.40 1.23 -19.57
C SER A 71 -9.20 2.00 -18.53
N SER A 72 -9.47 1.41 -17.36
CA SER A 72 -10.27 2.05 -16.31
C SER A 72 -9.45 2.48 -15.08
N LYS A 73 -8.23 1.99 -14.94
CA LYS A 73 -7.40 2.20 -13.75
C LYS A 73 -6.14 3.04 -14.03
N GLY A 74 -5.69 3.08 -15.28
CA GLY A 74 -4.44 3.74 -15.65
C GLY A 74 -4.40 5.23 -15.33
N HIS A 75 -5.50 5.93 -15.49
CA HIS A 75 -5.63 7.35 -15.16
C HIS A 75 -5.47 7.58 -13.65
N LEU A 76 -6.19 6.80 -12.83
CA LEU A 76 -6.12 6.90 -11.37
C LEU A 76 -4.71 6.64 -10.84
N VAL A 77 -4.02 5.64 -11.40
CA VAL A 77 -2.63 5.35 -11.00
C VAL A 77 -1.71 6.53 -11.35
N ARG A 78 -1.88 7.16 -12.51
CA ARG A 78 -1.09 8.32 -12.92
C ARG A 78 -1.38 9.56 -12.07
N GLU A 79 -2.64 9.80 -11.74
CA GLU A 79 -3.04 10.89 -10.84
C GLU A 79 -2.45 10.67 -9.44
N LEU A 80 -2.53 9.45 -8.94
CA LEU A 80 -1.93 9.07 -7.67
C LEU A 80 -0.40 9.26 -7.68
N ASP A 81 0.27 8.84 -8.74
CA ASP A 81 1.71 9.00 -8.93
C ASP A 81 2.11 10.48 -8.98
N ALA A 82 1.34 11.31 -9.68
CA ALA A 82 1.55 12.76 -9.75
C ALA A 82 1.42 13.44 -8.36
N LEU A 83 0.64 12.88 -7.47
CA LEU A 83 0.51 13.32 -6.07
C LEU A 83 1.60 12.72 -5.16
N GLY A 84 2.54 11.96 -5.70
CA GLY A 84 3.63 11.34 -4.95
C GLY A 84 3.30 9.98 -4.36
N GLY A 85 2.26 9.30 -4.88
CA GLY A 85 1.87 7.95 -4.47
C GLY A 85 2.95 6.91 -4.67
N GLU A 86 2.81 5.76 -4.06
CA GLU A 86 3.79 4.68 -4.07
C GLU A 86 3.49 3.58 -5.08
N MET A 87 2.23 3.44 -5.48
CA MET A 87 1.80 2.36 -6.37
C MET A 87 2.55 2.36 -7.72
N GLY A 88 2.74 3.55 -8.33
CA GLY A 88 3.50 3.71 -9.57
C GLY A 88 4.95 3.28 -9.41
N LYS A 89 5.61 3.76 -8.37
CA LYS A 89 7.01 3.42 -8.06
C LYS A 89 7.18 1.94 -7.74
N ASN A 90 6.22 1.35 -7.04
CA ASN A 90 6.27 -0.05 -6.66
C ASN A 90 6.09 -0.97 -7.86
N ILE A 91 5.16 -0.64 -8.78
CA ILE A 91 4.99 -1.43 -10.01
C ILE A 91 6.21 -1.33 -10.92
N ASP A 92 6.86 -0.17 -11.01
CA ASP A 92 8.07 0.01 -11.82
C ASP A 92 9.24 -0.88 -11.36
N LYS A 93 9.29 -1.22 -10.07
CA LYS A 93 10.30 -2.14 -9.52
C LYS A 93 9.93 -3.61 -9.70
N THR A 94 8.67 -3.93 -9.86
CA THR A 94 8.17 -5.31 -9.72
C THR A 94 7.38 -5.82 -10.91
N PHE A 95 7.30 -5.06 -12.01
CA PHE A 95 6.60 -5.51 -13.20
C PHE A 95 7.38 -6.62 -13.93
N ILE A 96 6.63 -7.59 -14.45
CA ILE A 96 7.14 -8.66 -15.31
C ILE A 96 6.98 -8.27 -16.78
N GLN A 97 5.86 -7.62 -17.10
CA GLN A 97 5.52 -7.22 -18.45
C GLN A 97 4.70 -5.93 -18.43
N SER A 98 5.00 -5.03 -19.35
CA SER A 98 4.16 -3.86 -19.62
C SER A 98 3.64 -3.90 -21.05
N LYS A 99 2.38 -3.50 -21.25
CA LYS A 99 1.73 -3.49 -22.55
C LYS A 99 0.81 -2.30 -22.71
N MET A 100 0.94 -1.60 -23.84
CA MET A 100 -0.02 -0.57 -24.21
C MET A 100 -1.26 -1.23 -24.83
N LEU A 101 -2.42 -1.01 -24.21
CA LEU A 101 -3.71 -1.47 -24.67
C LEU A 101 -4.35 -0.46 -25.63
N ASN A 102 -5.29 -0.93 -26.44
CA ASN A 102 -6.12 -0.12 -27.35
C ASN A 102 -5.34 0.69 -28.39
N LYS A 103 -4.16 0.25 -28.80
CA LYS A 103 -3.34 0.95 -29.81
C LYS A 103 -4.09 1.22 -31.12
N SER A 104 -5.03 0.33 -31.51
CA SER A 104 -5.83 0.46 -32.73
C SER A 104 -7.01 1.43 -32.61
N LYS A 105 -7.32 1.94 -31.38
CA LYS A 105 -8.52 2.73 -31.11
C LYS A 105 -8.25 4.24 -30.96
N GLY A 106 -7.03 4.67 -31.23
CA GLY A 106 -6.61 6.06 -31.12
C GLY A 106 -6.03 6.45 -29.76
N PRO A 107 -5.29 7.57 -29.70
CA PRO A 107 -4.49 7.97 -28.55
C PRO A 107 -5.29 8.21 -27.26
N ALA A 108 -6.52 8.69 -27.39
CA ALA A 108 -7.39 9.05 -26.25
C ALA A 108 -7.73 7.84 -25.35
N VAL A 109 -7.68 6.63 -25.90
CA VAL A 109 -7.98 5.38 -25.14
C VAL A 109 -6.76 4.48 -24.96
N HIS A 110 -5.57 4.97 -25.31
CA HIS A 110 -4.34 4.26 -25.03
C HIS A 110 -4.15 4.12 -23.52
N SER A 111 -3.94 2.91 -23.06
CA SER A 111 -3.82 2.60 -21.63
C SER A 111 -2.66 1.66 -21.38
N LEU A 112 -1.72 2.11 -20.58
CA LEU A 112 -0.63 1.25 -20.12
C LEU A 112 -1.15 0.29 -19.05
N ARG A 113 -0.83 -0.98 -19.20
CA ARG A 113 -1.06 -2.02 -18.21
C ARG A 113 0.25 -2.73 -17.92
N ALA A 114 0.64 -2.75 -16.67
CA ALA A 114 1.77 -3.50 -16.17
C ALA A 114 1.30 -4.73 -15.39
N GLN A 115 1.86 -5.88 -15.68
CA GLN A 115 1.68 -7.11 -14.92
C GLN A 115 2.78 -7.20 -13.89
N ALA A 116 2.41 -7.33 -12.62
CA ALA A 116 3.33 -7.44 -11.50
C ALA A 116 3.67 -8.89 -11.16
N ASP A 117 4.85 -9.10 -10.62
CA ASP A 117 5.10 -10.23 -9.73
C ASP A 117 4.37 -9.99 -8.41
N LYS A 118 3.36 -10.81 -8.13
CA LYS A 118 2.50 -10.65 -6.94
C LYS A 118 3.28 -10.61 -5.63
N MET A 119 4.24 -11.50 -5.49
CA MET A 119 5.00 -11.65 -4.26
C MET A 119 5.96 -10.49 -4.08
N ASN A 120 6.70 -10.15 -5.12
CA ASN A 120 7.63 -9.04 -5.09
C ASN A 120 6.92 -7.70 -4.88
N TYR A 121 5.76 -7.50 -5.51
CA TYR A 121 4.97 -6.28 -5.33
C TYR A 121 4.54 -6.08 -3.87
N SER A 122 4.00 -7.11 -3.24
CA SER A 122 3.60 -7.06 -1.83
C SER A 122 4.81 -6.89 -0.91
N MET A 123 5.91 -7.59 -1.17
CA MET A 123 7.14 -7.46 -0.40
C MET A 123 7.74 -6.05 -0.50
N GLU A 124 7.76 -5.47 -1.69
CA GLU A 124 8.33 -4.13 -1.90
C GLU A 124 7.47 -3.04 -1.25
N MET A 125 6.14 -3.14 -1.37
CA MET A 125 5.24 -2.22 -0.66
C MET A 125 5.38 -2.35 0.86
N ARG A 126 5.52 -3.58 1.36
CA ARG A 126 5.77 -3.86 2.78
C ARG A 126 7.06 -3.21 3.26
N LYS A 127 8.16 -3.33 2.51
CA LYS A 127 9.43 -2.66 2.83
C LYS A 127 9.23 -1.15 2.93
N THR A 128 8.54 -0.54 1.97
CA THR A 128 8.25 0.89 1.98
C THR A 128 7.46 1.29 3.23
N CYS A 129 6.39 0.56 3.56
CA CYS A 129 5.61 0.83 4.78
C CYS A 129 6.47 0.69 6.04
N LEU A 130 7.33 -0.34 6.11
CA LEU A 130 8.19 -0.58 7.25
C LEU A 130 9.32 0.46 7.39
N LEU A 131 9.85 0.99 6.29
CA LEU A 131 10.84 2.08 6.33
C LEU A 131 10.30 3.32 7.03
N TYR A 132 9.03 3.63 6.86
CA TYR A 132 8.37 4.74 7.57
C TYR A 132 7.96 4.37 9.01
N THR A 133 8.05 3.08 9.38
CA THR A 133 7.68 2.57 10.71
C THR A 133 8.88 2.49 11.64
N SER A 134 10.08 2.28 11.10
CA SER A 134 11.30 2.18 11.90
C SER A 134 11.67 3.56 12.46
N PRO A 135 11.85 3.72 13.78
CA PRO A 135 12.58 4.87 14.28
C PRO A 135 13.95 4.81 13.61
N SER A 136 14.37 5.90 12.97
CA SER A 136 15.77 6.04 12.57
C SER A 136 16.63 5.67 13.77
N PRO A 137 17.63 4.80 13.64
CA PRO A 137 18.61 4.64 14.69
C PRO A 137 19.23 6.04 14.87
N ARG A 138 18.77 6.72 15.88
CA ARG A 138 19.49 7.89 16.37
C ARG A 138 20.66 7.34 17.14
N ASP A 139 21.80 7.64 16.63
CA ASP A 139 23.09 7.47 17.27
C ASP A 139 23.07 7.94 18.74
#